data_5036a1c1e0efe8812f429a2b5df3afde
#
_entry.id   5036a1c1e0efe8812f429a2b5df3afde
#
_cell.length_a   1.000
_cell.length_b   1.000
_cell.length_c   1.000
_cell.angle_alpha   90.00
_cell.angle_beta   90.00
_cell.angle_gamma   90.00
#
_symmetry.space_group_name_H-M   'P 1'
#
loop_
_entity.id
_entity.type
_entity.pdbx_description
1 polymer ?
#
loop_
_entity_poly.entity_id
_entity_poly.type
_entity_poly.pdbx_seq_one_letter_code
_entity_poly.pdbx_strand_id
1 'polypeptide(L)'
;GIELSTARYFTQATLAFMLVGYVVGIIAIPKYMTQATALKICSWLGIVFTIGAVLTSGFVSVAFIALLGLANSLMWPAIFPLAIDGLGKFTKIGSALLIMAIAGGAILPLVYGWLSELTSSQQAYWLMVPCYLFILFFAVKGHKIGKTA
;
A
#
# COMPACT_ATOMS: atom_id res chain seq x y z
N GLY A 1 16.11 7.54 20.23
CA GLY A 1 14.70 7.22 20.18
C GLY A 1 13.86 8.49 20.07
N ILE A 2 12.82 8.43 19.27
CA ILE A 2 11.85 9.54 19.15
C ILE A 2 10.90 9.43 20.34
N GLU A 3 10.65 10.53 21.05
CA GLU A 3 9.70 10.55 22.17
C GLU A 3 8.28 10.16 21.71
N LEU A 4 7.54 9.49 22.60
CA LEU A 4 6.17 9.02 22.32
C LEU A 4 5.22 10.16 21.94
N SER A 5 5.45 11.34 22.51
CA SER A 5 4.74 12.58 22.18
C SER A 5 4.92 13.01 20.72
N THR A 6 6.12 12.81 20.17
CA THR A 6 6.46 13.12 18.79
C THR A 6 5.99 12.02 17.82
N ALA A 7 6.01 10.74 18.24
CA ALA A 7 5.58 9.61 17.41
C ALA A 7 4.11 9.74 16.96
N ARG A 8 3.21 10.25 17.81
CA ARG A 8 1.80 10.46 17.43
C ARG A 8 1.61 11.45 16.28
N TYR A 9 2.47 12.49 16.19
CA TYR A 9 2.38 13.45 15.09
C TYR A 9 2.72 12.81 13.74
N PHE A 10 3.62 11.84 13.70
CA PHE A 10 3.94 11.11 12.49
C PHE A 10 2.81 10.18 12.05
N THR A 11 2.10 9.56 12.99
CA THR A 11 0.88 8.80 12.68
C THR A 11 -0.19 9.70 12.07
N GLN A 12 -0.39 10.88 12.65
CA GLN A 12 -1.31 11.87 12.09
C GLN A 12 -0.86 12.35 10.71
N ALA A 13 0.45 12.57 10.50
CA ALA A 13 0.99 12.93 9.20
C ALA A 13 0.74 11.84 8.16
N THR A 14 0.92 10.57 8.50
CA THR A 14 0.61 9.44 7.61
C THR A 14 -0.86 9.46 7.17
N LEU A 15 -1.79 9.69 8.12
CA LEU A 15 -3.21 9.81 7.82
C LEU A 15 -3.51 11.04 6.95
N ALA A 16 -2.87 12.18 7.21
CA ALA A 16 -3.02 13.39 6.41
C ALA A 16 -2.54 13.16 4.97
N PHE A 17 -1.37 12.54 4.76
CA PHE A 17 -0.88 12.17 3.44
C PHE A 17 -1.80 11.17 2.75
N MET A 18 -2.41 10.25 3.49
CA MET A 18 -3.40 9.32 2.95
C MET A 18 -4.64 10.06 2.45
N LEU A 19 -5.16 11.03 3.21
CA LEU A 19 -6.29 11.87 2.80
C LEU A 19 -5.96 12.69 1.54
N VAL A 20 -4.77 13.30 1.50
CA VAL A 20 -4.29 14.02 0.29
C VAL A 20 -4.28 13.10 -0.91
N GLY A 21 -3.75 11.88 -0.76
CA GLY A 21 -3.73 10.89 -1.81
C GLY A 21 -5.14 10.49 -2.31
N TYR A 22 -6.12 10.35 -1.40
CA TYR A 22 -7.52 10.12 -1.79
C TYR A 22 -8.09 11.26 -2.62
N VAL A 23 -7.89 12.51 -2.19
CA VAL A 23 -8.39 13.69 -2.93
C VAL A 23 -7.75 13.76 -4.31
N VAL A 24 -6.44 13.59 -4.40
CA VAL A 24 -5.72 13.54 -5.68
C VAL A 24 -6.26 12.40 -6.55
N GLY A 25 -6.49 11.22 -5.98
CA GLY A 25 -7.01 10.07 -6.72
C GLY A 25 -8.41 10.27 -7.26
N ILE A 26 -9.31 10.86 -6.48
CA ILE A 26 -10.68 11.17 -6.92
C ILE A 26 -10.67 12.09 -8.15
N ILE A 27 -9.74 13.05 -8.19
CA ILE A 27 -9.61 14.00 -9.30
C ILE A 27 -8.90 13.35 -10.49
N ALA A 28 -7.83 12.58 -10.22
CA ALA A 28 -6.92 12.11 -11.25
C ALA A 28 -7.40 10.85 -11.97
N ILE A 29 -7.97 9.87 -11.25
CA ILE A 29 -8.30 8.57 -11.83
C ILE A 29 -9.33 8.68 -12.97
N PRO A 30 -10.50 9.34 -12.81
CA PRO A 30 -11.44 9.34 -13.92
C PRO A 30 -11.01 10.22 -15.10
N LYS A 31 -10.14 11.22 -14.87
CA LYS A 31 -9.85 12.26 -15.86
C LYS A 31 -8.49 12.12 -16.54
N TYR A 32 -7.46 11.74 -15.80
CA TYR A 32 -6.07 11.79 -16.27
C TYR A 32 -5.38 10.45 -16.31
N MET A 33 -5.81 9.46 -15.51
CA MET A 33 -5.16 8.16 -15.44
C MET A 33 -6.14 7.03 -15.15
N THR A 34 -5.76 5.80 -15.55
CA THR A 34 -6.52 4.58 -15.23
C THR A 34 -6.18 4.09 -13.81
N GLN A 35 -7.07 3.29 -13.23
CA GLN A 35 -6.85 2.65 -11.93
C GLN A 35 -5.56 1.80 -11.92
N ALA A 36 -5.28 1.07 -13.01
CA ALA A 36 -4.06 0.30 -13.15
C ALA A 36 -2.81 1.17 -13.14
N THR A 37 -2.86 2.34 -13.78
CA THR A 37 -1.74 3.31 -13.77
C THR A 37 -1.54 3.91 -12.39
N ALA A 38 -2.63 4.31 -11.73
CA ALA A 38 -2.57 4.82 -10.35
C ALA A 38 -1.96 3.78 -9.41
N LEU A 39 -2.39 2.52 -9.51
CA LEU A 39 -1.85 1.43 -8.70
C LEU A 39 -0.36 1.18 -8.94
N LYS A 40 0.11 1.26 -10.21
CA LYS A 40 1.55 1.18 -10.54
C LYS A 40 2.35 2.29 -9.87
N ILE A 41 1.88 3.54 -9.97
CA ILE A 41 2.54 4.69 -9.36
C ILE A 41 2.61 4.51 -7.85
N CYS A 42 1.49 4.18 -7.20
CA CYS A 42 1.43 3.95 -5.76
C CYS A 42 2.35 2.82 -5.30
N SER A 43 2.42 1.72 -6.07
CA SER A 43 3.33 0.60 -5.75
C SER A 43 4.79 1.01 -5.83
N TRP A 44 5.18 1.75 -6.86
CA TRP A 44 6.54 2.29 -6.99
C TRP A 44 6.89 3.26 -5.88
N LEU A 45 5.99 4.19 -5.55
CA LEU A 45 6.17 5.10 -4.42
C LEU A 45 6.32 4.33 -3.10
N GLY A 46 5.52 3.29 -2.90
CA GLY A 46 5.63 2.43 -1.73
C GLY A 46 7.00 1.76 -1.60
N ILE A 47 7.54 1.22 -2.70
CA ILE A 47 8.89 0.62 -2.74
C ILE A 47 9.95 1.69 -2.40
N VAL A 48 9.92 2.83 -3.09
CA VAL A 48 10.91 3.90 -2.91
C VAL A 48 10.88 4.44 -1.48
N PHE A 49 9.70 4.70 -0.94
CA PHE A 49 9.56 5.23 0.42
C PHE A 49 9.95 4.20 1.48
N THR A 50 9.66 2.92 1.26
CA THR A 50 10.10 1.84 2.16
C THR A 50 11.63 1.73 2.17
N ILE A 51 12.26 1.71 1.00
CA ILE A 51 13.73 1.68 0.90
C ILE A 51 14.34 2.93 1.55
N GLY A 52 13.77 4.12 1.28
CA GLY A 52 14.18 5.36 1.93
C GLY A 52 14.08 5.29 3.44
N ALA A 53 12.98 4.76 3.98
CA ALA A 53 12.77 4.61 5.41
C ALA A 53 13.79 3.67 6.07
N VAL A 54 14.18 2.60 5.39
CA VAL A 54 15.14 1.62 5.93
C VAL A 54 16.59 2.10 5.80
N LEU A 55 16.94 2.79 4.71
CA LEU A 55 18.32 3.25 4.46
C LEU A 55 18.66 4.56 5.15
N THR A 56 17.69 5.33 5.60
CA THR A 56 17.90 6.60 6.32
C THR A 56 17.69 6.41 7.82
N SER A 57 18.01 7.43 8.62
CA SER A 57 17.88 7.39 10.07
C SER A 57 17.17 8.63 10.62
N GLY A 58 16.72 8.54 11.87
CA GLY A 58 16.12 9.65 12.59
C GLY A 58 14.86 10.20 11.91
N PHE A 59 14.74 11.51 11.86
CA PHE A 59 13.57 12.21 11.33
C PHE A 59 13.29 11.89 9.85
N VAL A 60 14.34 11.73 9.03
CA VAL A 60 14.20 11.43 7.60
C VAL A 60 13.54 10.08 7.37
N SER A 61 13.95 9.05 8.12
CA SER A 61 13.35 7.72 8.07
C SER A 61 11.85 7.77 8.38
N VAL A 62 11.49 8.48 9.45
CA VAL A 62 10.08 8.60 9.87
C VAL A 62 9.26 9.44 8.89
N ALA A 63 9.87 10.43 8.24
CA ALA A 63 9.22 11.20 7.17
C ALA A 63 8.87 10.29 5.97
N PHE A 64 9.77 9.37 5.57
CA PHE A 64 9.45 8.37 4.55
C PHE A 64 8.30 7.45 4.97
N ILE A 65 8.26 7.04 6.25
CA ILE A 65 7.13 6.25 6.78
C ILE A 65 5.83 7.04 6.70
N ALA A 66 5.83 8.33 7.02
CA ALA A 66 4.64 9.17 6.87
C ALA A 66 4.19 9.26 5.40
N LEU A 67 5.12 9.38 4.46
CA LEU A 67 4.83 9.40 3.02
C LEU A 67 4.26 8.06 2.49
N LEU A 68 4.47 6.94 3.18
CA LEU A 68 3.79 5.68 2.84
C LEU A 68 2.27 5.80 2.91
N GLY A 69 1.72 6.72 3.71
CA GLY A 69 0.30 7.03 3.70
C GLY A 69 -0.20 7.45 2.31
N LEU A 70 0.56 8.30 1.61
CA LEU A 70 0.25 8.70 0.23
C LEU A 70 0.31 7.51 -0.73
N ALA A 71 1.35 6.68 -0.65
CA ALA A 71 1.49 5.49 -1.49
C ALA A 71 0.36 4.48 -1.26
N ASN A 72 -0.10 4.31 -0.03
CA ASN A 72 -1.16 3.35 0.33
C ASN A 72 -2.57 3.85 0.01
N SER A 73 -2.78 5.16 -0.16
CA SER A 73 -4.10 5.78 -0.30
C SER A 73 -4.97 5.15 -1.39
N LEU A 74 -4.42 4.97 -2.59
CA LEU A 74 -5.16 4.49 -3.75
C LEU A 74 -5.08 2.98 -3.97
N MET A 75 -4.35 2.24 -3.13
CA MET A 75 -4.15 0.80 -3.36
C MET A 75 -5.45 0.02 -3.32
N TRP A 76 -6.19 0.10 -2.22
CA TRP A 76 -7.45 -0.64 -2.11
C TRP A 76 -8.53 -0.16 -3.09
N PRO A 77 -8.78 1.16 -3.24
CA PRO A 77 -9.72 1.67 -4.23
C PRO A 77 -9.40 1.25 -5.67
N ALA A 78 -8.13 1.03 -6.01
CA ALA A 78 -7.74 0.60 -7.35
C ALA A 78 -7.71 -0.94 -7.50
N ILE A 79 -7.26 -1.68 -6.48
CA ILE A 79 -7.17 -3.14 -6.52
C ILE A 79 -8.56 -3.76 -6.65
N PHE A 80 -9.52 -3.31 -5.85
CA PHE A 80 -10.85 -3.93 -5.78
C PHE A 80 -11.56 -3.95 -7.15
N PRO A 81 -11.76 -2.80 -7.82
CA PRO A 81 -12.40 -2.79 -9.14
C PRO A 81 -11.62 -3.58 -10.20
N LEU A 82 -10.28 -3.46 -10.20
CA LEU A 82 -9.44 -4.19 -11.15
C LEU A 82 -9.51 -5.71 -10.99
N ALA A 83 -9.67 -6.18 -9.75
CA ALA A 83 -9.73 -7.61 -9.47
C ALA A 83 -11.07 -8.24 -9.80
N ILE A 84 -12.19 -7.50 -9.65
CA ILE A 84 -13.54 -8.01 -9.96
C ILE A 84 -13.96 -7.77 -11.41
N ASP A 85 -13.23 -6.94 -12.14
CA ASP A 85 -13.52 -6.60 -13.52
C ASP A 85 -13.43 -7.84 -14.42
N GLY A 86 -14.46 -8.08 -15.24
CA GLY A 86 -14.54 -9.21 -16.16
C GLY A 86 -15.00 -10.54 -15.52
N LEU A 87 -15.28 -10.60 -14.21
CA LEU A 87 -15.71 -11.84 -13.55
C LEU A 87 -17.17 -12.24 -13.85
N GLY A 88 -18.00 -11.36 -14.39
CA GLY A 88 -19.38 -11.65 -14.74
C GLY A 88 -20.16 -12.29 -13.58
N LYS A 89 -20.69 -13.50 -13.77
CA LYS A 89 -21.43 -14.26 -12.76
C LYS A 89 -20.64 -14.60 -11.49
N PHE A 90 -19.32 -14.59 -11.58
CA PHE A 90 -18.42 -14.88 -10.44
C PHE A 90 -18.05 -13.64 -9.61
N THR A 91 -18.54 -12.45 -9.95
CA THR A 91 -18.22 -11.20 -9.23
C THR A 91 -18.52 -11.31 -7.73
N LYS A 92 -19.63 -11.95 -7.33
CA LYS A 92 -19.98 -12.12 -5.91
C LYS A 92 -18.93 -12.96 -5.16
N ILE A 93 -18.50 -14.06 -5.76
CA ILE A 93 -17.48 -14.95 -5.16
C ILE A 93 -16.12 -14.24 -5.13
N GLY A 94 -15.73 -13.59 -6.23
CA GLY A 94 -14.49 -12.82 -6.30
C GLY A 94 -14.44 -11.70 -5.27
N SER A 95 -15.50 -10.94 -5.10
CA SER A 95 -15.60 -9.90 -4.07
C SER A 95 -15.50 -10.48 -2.66
N ALA A 96 -16.15 -11.61 -2.38
CA ALA A 96 -16.07 -12.27 -1.09
C ALA A 96 -14.63 -12.72 -0.78
N LEU A 97 -13.93 -13.32 -1.74
CA LEU A 97 -12.52 -13.73 -1.58
C LEU A 97 -11.61 -12.53 -1.32
N LEU A 98 -11.82 -11.40 -2.02
CA LEU A 98 -11.05 -10.17 -1.80
C LEU A 98 -11.28 -9.61 -0.39
N ILE A 99 -12.54 -9.61 0.09
CA ILE A 99 -12.86 -9.18 1.46
C ILE A 99 -12.19 -10.11 2.48
N MET A 100 -12.22 -11.43 2.25
CA MET A 100 -11.50 -12.39 3.10
C MET A 100 -9.99 -12.13 3.12
N ALA A 101 -9.40 -11.66 2.02
CA ALA A 101 -7.99 -11.31 1.96
C ALA A 101 -7.61 -10.13 2.89
N ILE A 102 -8.58 -9.32 3.35
CA ILE A 102 -8.36 -8.29 4.38
C ILE A 102 -7.83 -8.90 5.69
N ALA A 103 -8.06 -10.20 5.93
CA ALA A 103 -7.45 -10.93 7.05
C ALA A 103 -5.91 -10.84 7.04
N GLY A 104 -5.28 -10.62 5.88
CA GLY A 104 -3.86 -10.28 5.80
C GLY A 104 -3.47 -9.05 6.62
N GLY A 105 -4.40 -8.10 6.80
CA GLY A 105 -4.24 -6.94 7.68
C GLY A 105 -4.07 -7.30 9.16
N ALA A 106 -4.46 -8.49 9.59
CA ALA A 106 -4.17 -8.99 10.93
C ALA A 106 -2.83 -9.78 10.97
N ILE A 107 -2.53 -10.53 9.92
CA ILE A 107 -1.34 -11.38 9.86
C ILE A 107 -0.05 -10.56 9.68
N LEU A 108 -0.04 -9.62 8.74
CA LEU A 108 1.17 -8.84 8.44
C LEU A 108 1.69 -8.01 9.63
N PRO A 109 0.85 -7.34 10.43
CA PRO A 109 1.33 -6.67 11.64
C PRO A 109 1.95 -7.61 12.68
N LEU A 110 1.45 -8.85 12.81
CA LEU A 110 2.05 -9.85 13.69
C LEU A 110 3.43 -10.26 13.20
N VAL A 111 3.59 -10.52 11.89
CA VAL A 111 4.90 -10.82 11.30
C VAL A 111 5.85 -9.64 11.44
N TYR A 112 5.36 -8.41 11.23
CA TYR A 112 6.15 -7.19 11.43
C TYR A 112 6.60 -7.07 12.90
N GLY A 113 5.69 -7.28 13.87
CA GLY A 113 6.02 -7.24 15.29
C GLY A 113 7.11 -8.25 15.64
N TRP A 114 6.96 -9.49 15.22
CA TRP A 114 7.95 -10.54 15.41
C TRP A 114 9.32 -10.19 14.79
N LEU A 115 9.35 -9.69 13.55
CA LEU A 115 10.59 -9.24 12.90
C LEU A 115 11.21 -8.05 13.64
N SER A 116 10.38 -7.13 14.14
CA SER A 116 10.82 -5.95 14.89
C SER A 116 11.51 -6.32 16.22
N GLU A 117 11.05 -7.41 16.88
CA GLU A 117 11.69 -7.95 18.08
C GLU A 117 13.04 -8.62 17.77
N LEU A 118 13.15 -9.29 16.63
CA LEU A 118 14.36 -10.00 16.23
C LEU A 118 15.47 -9.06 15.68
N THR A 119 15.08 -7.93 15.11
CA THR A 119 16.02 -7.01 14.45
C THR A 119 15.90 -5.58 14.99
N SER A 120 15.05 -4.79 14.39
CA SER A 120 14.62 -3.47 14.85
C SER A 120 13.35 -3.08 14.12
N SER A 121 12.58 -2.16 14.71
CA SER A 121 11.35 -1.65 14.08
C SER A 121 11.60 -1.07 12.69
N GLN A 122 12.78 -0.47 12.45
CA GLN A 122 13.17 0.06 11.15
C GLN A 122 13.48 -1.05 10.14
N GLN A 123 14.25 -2.05 10.53
CA GLN A 123 14.61 -3.18 9.66
C GLN A 123 13.40 -4.04 9.31
N ALA A 124 12.43 -4.17 10.21
CA ALA A 124 11.19 -4.90 9.94
C ALA A 124 10.39 -4.32 8.76
N TYR A 125 10.58 -3.05 8.39
CA TYR A 125 9.96 -2.45 7.19
C TYR A 125 10.39 -3.11 5.88
N TRP A 126 11.49 -3.89 5.84
CA TRP A 126 11.82 -4.70 4.66
C TRP A 126 10.69 -5.66 4.27
N LEU A 127 9.84 -6.06 5.21
CA LEU A 127 8.65 -6.86 4.95
C LEU A 127 7.70 -6.19 3.93
N MET A 128 7.69 -4.87 3.86
CA MET A 128 6.80 -4.13 2.94
C MET A 128 7.24 -4.25 1.48
N VAL A 129 8.54 -4.42 1.21
CA VAL A 129 9.07 -4.48 -0.16
C VAL A 129 8.44 -5.63 -0.98
N PRO A 130 8.45 -6.91 -0.52
CA PRO A 130 7.79 -7.98 -1.26
C PRO A 130 6.28 -7.75 -1.41
N CYS A 131 5.62 -7.12 -0.44
CA CYS A 131 4.21 -6.77 -0.54
C CYS A 131 3.97 -5.77 -1.69
N TYR A 132 4.76 -4.70 -1.77
CA TYR A 132 4.64 -3.73 -2.86
C TYR A 132 5.03 -4.30 -4.22
N LEU A 133 6.02 -5.19 -4.28
CA LEU A 133 6.39 -5.89 -5.51
C LEU A 133 5.23 -6.77 -6.00
N PHE A 134 4.53 -7.46 -5.10
CA PHE A 134 3.35 -8.24 -5.44
C PHE A 134 2.22 -7.36 -5.97
N ILE A 135 1.96 -6.22 -5.32
CA ILE A 135 0.95 -5.25 -5.79
C ILE A 135 1.34 -4.68 -7.16
N LEU A 136 2.63 -4.39 -7.37
CA LEU A 136 3.14 -3.92 -8.66
C LEU A 136 2.97 -4.98 -9.75
N PHE A 137 3.27 -6.24 -9.46
CA PHE A 137 3.00 -7.35 -10.39
C PHE A 137 1.52 -7.43 -10.76
N PHE A 138 0.62 -7.31 -9.77
CA PHE A 138 -0.82 -7.28 -10.01
C PHE A 138 -1.21 -6.09 -10.89
N ALA A 139 -0.67 -4.90 -10.62
CA ALA A 139 -0.95 -3.68 -11.39
C ALA A 139 -0.47 -3.74 -12.85
N VAL A 140 0.61 -4.50 -13.13
CA VAL A 140 1.19 -4.59 -14.49
C VAL A 140 0.58 -5.74 -15.28
N LYS A 141 0.49 -6.92 -14.69
CA LYS A 141 0.11 -8.17 -15.35
C LYS A 141 -1.08 -8.88 -14.70
N GLY A 142 -1.10 -8.97 -13.37
CA GLY A 142 -2.03 -9.83 -12.64
C GLY A 142 -3.48 -9.55 -12.95
N HIS A 143 -3.88 -8.28 -13.02
CA HIS A 143 -5.26 -7.87 -13.31
C HIS A 143 -5.74 -8.21 -14.74
N LYS A 144 -4.82 -8.59 -15.64
CA LYS A 144 -5.13 -8.96 -17.04
C LYS A 144 -5.24 -10.47 -17.23
N ILE A 145 -4.78 -11.27 -16.27
CA ILE A 145 -4.79 -12.74 -16.37
C ILE A 145 -6.24 -13.23 -16.38
N GLY A 146 -6.58 -14.06 -17.35
CA GLY A 146 -7.93 -14.60 -17.52
C GLY A 146 -8.92 -13.68 -18.21
N LYS A 147 -8.52 -12.47 -18.60
CA LYS A 147 -9.32 -11.59 -19.46
C LYS A 147 -8.94 -11.88 -20.90
N THR A 148 -9.88 -12.43 -21.68
CA THR A 148 -9.75 -12.46 -23.14
C THR A 148 -9.78 -11.04 -23.65
N ALA A 149 -8.79 -10.69 -24.47
CA ALA A 149 -8.72 -9.41 -25.18
C ALA A 149 -9.93 -9.24 -26.10
#